data_20f1142e0bc58f4ecdb26077e7b83023
#
_entry.id   20f1142e0bc58f4ecdb26077e7b83023
#
_cell.length_a   1.000
_cell.length_b   1.000
_cell.length_c   1.000
_cell.angle_alpha   90.00
_cell.angle_beta   90.00
_cell.angle_gamma   90.00
#
_symmetry.space_group_name_H-M   'P 1'
#
loop_
_entity.id
_entity.type
_entity.pdbx_description
1 polymer ?
#
loop_
_entity_poly.entity_id
_entity_poly.type
_entity_poly.pdbx_seq_one_letter_code
_entity_poly.pdbx_strand_id
1 'polypeptide(L)'
;MMEQERERERYCYRVRRSVAALCLSVLLYASAAPAQTVAFINPGKSDEIYWVTATQSMQAAAKSLGMAFEVQYAQREPLRTLEIARELVARPAGKRPEYIVITDDYAVADQLLKIIDDAGVKTFLAYSSIPVDQRGNTGSPRGKYKGWLGSLEPRAEDAGYMTARALIDRGKREKAFGIDGKLHMLAIAGDRSTPSSINRNQGMRRAIGEDVRVVLKEEVYAAWSRELGNQQAESLYRRYPDAKLVWAGNDLMAFGAMTAWESRGGKPGLDAWFSGINTSTEALEAIKSGRLTSLAGGHFITGAWALLMIYDYHHGRDFADEGLELRRSMFAEFTPQLADRYLERFSGGFDGVDFSRYSKVKNPKLKRYNFGFSQLLEPQS
;
A
#
# COMPACT_ATOMS: atom_id res chain seq x y z
N MET A 1 0.09 73.86 36.38
CA MET A 1 -0.35 72.55 36.98
C MET A 1 -1.15 71.72 35.98
N MET A 2 -2.19 72.22 35.36
CA MET A 2 -3.01 71.49 34.38
C MET A 2 -2.31 71.06 33.07
N GLU A 3 -1.27 71.77 32.65
CA GLU A 3 -0.53 71.46 31.37
C GLU A 3 0.46 70.30 31.59
N GLN A 4 1.07 70.18 32.73
CA GLN A 4 1.99 69.04 33.09
C GLN A 4 1.23 67.72 33.29
N GLU A 5 -0.04 67.77 33.72
CA GLU A 5 -0.91 66.58 33.84
C GLU A 5 -1.30 66.04 32.49
N ARG A 6 -1.66 66.91 31.53
CA ARG A 6 -1.97 66.53 30.15
C ARG A 6 -0.76 65.93 29.38
N GLU A 7 0.46 66.41 29.62
CA GLU A 7 1.66 65.81 29.03
C GLU A 7 1.98 64.44 29.63
N ARG A 8 1.80 64.21 30.92
CA ARG A 8 1.92 62.91 31.58
C ARG A 8 0.89 61.91 31.05
N GLU A 9 -0.34 62.29 30.85
CA GLU A 9 -1.37 61.40 30.26
C GLU A 9 -1.06 61.04 28.79
N ARG A 10 -0.61 61.98 28.01
CA ARG A 10 -0.18 61.75 26.60
C ARG A 10 1.06 60.83 26.55
N TYR A 11 1.99 60.96 27.47
CA TYR A 11 3.17 60.11 27.56
C TYR A 11 2.80 58.66 27.97
N CYS A 12 1.95 58.50 28.97
CA CYS A 12 1.44 57.21 29.39
C CYS A 12 0.61 56.51 28.28
N TYR A 13 -0.18 57.27 27.56
CA TYR A 13 -0.98 56.73 26.44
C TYR A 13 -0.05 56.26 25.24
N ARG A 14 1.01 57.02 24.93
CA ARG A 14 2.01 56.63 23.93
C ARG A 14 2.80 55.39 24.36
N VAL A 15 3.24 55.31 25.57
CA VAL A 15 3.96 54.16 26.11
C VAL A 15 3.08 52.91 26.13
N ARG A 16 1.81 53.02 26.53
CA ARG A 16 0.86 51.90 26.49
C ARG A 16 0.58 51.40 25.08
N ARG A 17 0.48 52.29 24.09
CA ARG A 17 0.34 51.90 22.68
C ARG A 17 1.58 51.22 22.12
N SER A 18 2.77 51.69 22.47
CA SER A 18 4.03 51.10 22.04
C SER A 18 4.29 49.74 22.66
N VAL A 19 3.93 49.54 23.93
CA VAL A 19 4.01 48.23 24.60
C VAL A 19 2.96 47.25 24.06
N ALA A 20 1.73 47.71 23.80
CA ALA A 20 0.71 46.88 23.16
C ALA A 20 1.09 46.49 21.73
N ALA A 21 1.70 47.37 20.95
CA ALA A 21 2.18 47.08 19.61
C ALA A 21 3.39 46.07 19.63
N LEU A 22 4.27 46.21 20.63
CA LEU A 22 5.40 45.28 20.82
C LEU A 22 4.93 43.87 21.26
N CYS A 23 3.91 43.78 22.14
CA CYS A 23 3.29 42.51 22.53
C CYS A 23 2.53 41.86 21.40
N LEU A 24 1.88 42.62 20.49
CA LEU A 24 1.17 42.08 19.32
C LEU A 24 2.16 41.57 18.25
N SER A 25 3.34 42.17 18.11
CA SER A 25 4.37 41.69 17.15
C SER A 25 5.11 40.45 17.62
N VAL A 26 5.19 40.19 18.92
CA VAL A 26 5.78 38.95 19.50
C VAL A 26 4.82 37.76 19.38
N LEU A 27 3.51 37.99 19.29
CA LEU A 27 2.49 36.92 19.11
C LEU A 27 2.34 36.44 17.65
N LEU A 28 2.95 37.09 16.67
CA LEU A 28 2.90 36.71 15.24
C LEU A 28 4.06 35.85 14.76
N TYR A 29 5.06 35.61 15.60
CA TYR A 29 6.02 34.52 15.40
C TYR A 29 5.51 33.24 16.10
N ALA A 30 4.31 32.80 15.76
CA ALA A 30 4.01 31.38 15.88
C ALA A 30 4.95 30.69 14.89
N SER A 31 6.13 30.30 15.36
CA SER A 31 7.02 29.40 14.62
C SER A 31 6.16 28.22 14.22
N ALA A 32 5.80 28.13 12.94
CA ALA A 32 5.22 26.91 12.41
C ALA A 32 6.18 25.80 12.84
N ALA A 33 5.74 24.92 13.73
CA ALA A 33 6.54 23.76 14.10
C ALA A 33 7.01 23.12 12.78
N PRO A 34 8.29 22.77 12.66
CA PRO A 34 8.77 22.18 11.42
C PRO A 34 7.86 20.99 11.08
N ALA A 35 7.44 20.94 9.84
CA ALA A 35 6.58 19.86 9.38
C ALA A 35 7.28 18.53 9.62
N GLN A 36 6.59 17.56 10.23
CA GLN A 36 7.08 16.20 10.43
C GLN A 36 7.57 15.64 9.09
N THR A 37 8.79 15.14 9.04
CA THR A 37 9.44 14.68 7.81
C THR A 37 9.41 13.16 7.70
N VAL A 38 8.90 12.64 6.58
CA VAL A 38 8.83 11.19 6.31
C VAL A 38 9.37 10.89 4.93
N ALA A 39 10.24 9.90 4.83
CA ALA A 39 10.68 9.34 3.56
C ALA A 39 10.07 7.95 3.36
N PHE A 40 9.70 7.62 2.12
CA PHE A 40 9.33 6.28 1.72
C PHE A 40 10.38 5.70 0.78
N ILE A 41 10.96 4.57 1.16
CA ILE A 41 11.80 3.76 0.28
C ILE A 41 10.87 2.80 -0.45
N ASN A 42 10.49 3.18 -1.67
CA ASN A 42 9.57 2.41 -2.49
C ASN A 42 10.33 1.30 -3.24
N PRO A 43 10.01 0.01 -3.07
CA PRO A 43 10.75 -1.09 -3.70
C PRO A 43 10.48 -1.21 -5.21
N GLY A 44 9.42 -0.60 -5.70
CA GLY A 44 8.97 -0.71 -7.10
C GLY A 44 9.74 0.18 -8.07
N LYS A 45 9.31 0.11 -9.33
CA LYS A 45 9.77 1.04 -10.37
C LYS A 45 8.97 2.34 -10.30
N SER A 46 9.61 3.44 -10.73
CA SER A 46 8.97 4.76 -10.74
C SER A 46 7.84 4.91 -11.78
N ASP A 47 7.71 3.97 -12.71
CA ASP A 47 6.65 3.85 -13.71
C ASP A 47 5.70 2.67 -13.46
N GLU A 48 5.90 1.90 -12.40
CA GLU A 48 5.05 0.78 -12.04
C GLU A 48 3.73 1.27 -11.42
N ILE A 49 2.62 1.10 -12.13
CA ILE A 49 1.31 1.67 -11.81
C ILE A 49 0.90 1.43 -10.34
N TYR A 50 1.09 0.21 -9.82
CA TYR A 50 0.76 -0.09 -8.42
C TYR A 50 1.53 0.81 -7.44
N TRP A 51 2.85 0.93 -7.62
CA TRP A 51 3.70 1.71 -6.71
C TRP A 51 3.55 3.22 -6.92
N VAL A 52 3.22 3.66 -8.14
CA VAL A 52 2.84 5.05 -8.42
C VAL A 52 1.54 5.39 -7.68
N THR A 53 0.51 4.55 -7.78
CA THR A 53 -0.78 4.73 -7.08
C THR A 53 -0.61 4.72 -5.56
N ALA A 54 0.21 3.81 -5.03
CA ALA A 54 0.56 3.76 -3.61
C ALA A 54 1.22 5.07 -3.15
N THR A 55 2.21 5.56 -3.90
CA THR A 55 2.89 6.84 -3.61
C THR A 55 1.92 8.02 -3.66
N GLN A 56 1.05 8.10 -4.65
CA GLN A 56 0.04 9.17 -4.76
C GLN A 56 -0.90 9.19 -3.54
N SER A 57 -1.32 8.00 -3.07
CA SER A 57 -2.14 7.91 -1.86
C SER A 57 -1.40 8.39 -0.61
N MET A 58 -0.10 8.09 -0.50
CA MET A 58 0.75 8.58 0.59
C MET A 58 0.95 10.10 0.50
N GLN A 59 1.15 10.66 -0.69
CA GLN A 59 1.25 12.10 -0.89
C GLN A 59 -0.02 12.83 -0.45
N ALA A 60 -1.20 12.30 -0.79
CA ALA A 60 -2.47 12.86 -0.36
C ALA A 60 -2.65 12.79 1.17
N ALA A 61 -2.25 11.69 1.79
CA ALA A 61 -2.28 11.56 3.25
C ALA A 61 -1.33 12.56 3.91
N ALA A 62 -0.09 12.65 3.43
CA ALA A 62 0.90 13.60 3.95
C ALA A 62 0.40 15.05 3.83
N LYS A 63 -0.17 15.42 2.69
CA LYS A 63 -0.77 16.74 2.46
C LYS A 63 -1.90 17.03 3.44
N SER A 64 -2.83 16.08 3.64
CA SER A 64 -3.96 16.22 4.59
C SER A 64 -3.49 16.38 6.05
N LEU A 65 -2.36 15.76 6.38
CA LEU A 65 -1.80 15.74 7.74
C LEU A 65 -0.77 16.84 7.99
N GLY A 66 -0.39 17.60 6.96
CA GLY A 66 0.64 18.66 7.05
C GLY A 66 2.05 18.10 7.25
N MET A 67 2.34 16.90 6.74
CA MET A 67 3.65 16.25 6.79
C MET A 67 4.47 16.58 5.54
N ALA A 68 5.78 16.72 5.69
CA ALA A 68 6.71 16.74 4.57
C ALA A 68 7.03 15.30 4.15
N PHE A 69 6.72 14.94 2.92
CA PHE A 69 6.86 13.59 2.41
C PHE A 69 7.75 13.54 1.18
N GLU A 70 8.67 12.59 1.15
CA GLU A 70 9.48 12.29 -0.02
C GLU A 70 9.45 10.80 -0.34
N VAL A 71 9.66 10.44 -1.60
CA VAL A 71 9.75 9.05 -2.06
C VAL A 71 11.01 8.84 -2.90
N GLN A 72 11.67 7.70 -2.69
CA GLN A 72 12.74 7.22 -3.56
C GLN A 72 12.43 5.80 -4.02
N TYR A 73 12.52 5.56 -5.33
CA TYR A 73 12.22 4.26 -5.93
C TYR A 73 13.48 3.43 -6.08
N ALA A 74 13.45 2.21 -5.58
CA ALA A 74 14.54 1.24 -5.66
C ALA A 74 14.54 0.42 -6.95
N GLN A 75 13.61 0.67 -7.88
CA GLN A 75 13.57 0.08 -9.24
C GLN A 75 13.55 -1.45 -9.28
N ARG A 76 12.97 -2.08 -8.25
CA ARG A 76 12.98 -3.55 -8.05
C ARG A 76 14.39 -4.12 -7.77
N GLU A 77 15.32 -3.29 -7.33
CA GLU A 77 16.70 -3.68 -7.02
C GLU A 77 16.94 -3.69 -5.50
N PRO A 78 17.11 -4.87 -4.87
CA PRO A 78 17.30 -4.96 -3.42
C PRO A 78 18.50 -4.17 -2.89
N LEU A 79 19.61 -4.15 -3.63
CA LEU A 79 20.81 -3.39 -3.25
C LEU A 79 20.55 -1.88 -3.27
N ARG A 80 19.78 -1.40 -4.28
CA ARG A 80 19.41 0.02 -4.35
C ARG A 80 18.55 0.45 -3.17
N THR A 81 17.70 -0.43 -2.66
CA THR A 81 16.91 -0.19 -1.44
C THR A 81 17.84 0.13 -0.24
N LEU A 82 18.92 -0.65 -0.07
CA LEU A 82 19.90 -0.44 1.01
C LEU A 82 20.74 0.83 0.79
N GLU A 83 21.09 1.14 -0.44
CA GLU A 83 21.81 2.38 -0.80
C GLU A 83 20.98 3.61 -0.46
N ILE A 84 19.70 3.64 -0.86
CA ILE A 84 18.77 4.73 -0.53
C ILE A 84 18.69 4.93 0.98
N ALA A 85 18.60 3.86 1.76
CA ALA A 85 18.58 3.97 3.22
C ALA A 85 19.84 4.65 3.75
N ARG A 86 21.04 4.25 3.27
CA ARG A 86 22.32 4.87 3.64
C ARG A 86 22.38 6.34 3.24
N GLU A 87 21.93 6.69 2.03
CA GLU A 87 21.86 8.07 1.54
C GLU A 87 20.98 8.95 2.43
N LEU A 88 19.78 8.46 2.81
CA LEU A 88 18.84 9.18 3.66
C LEU A 88 19.41 9.45 5.05
N VAL A 89 20.00 8.44 5.70
CA VAL A 89 20.52 8.57 7.05
C VAL A 89 21.86 9.33 7.13
N ALA A 90 22.62 9.37 6.03
CA ALA A 90 23.86 10.14 5.93
C ALA A 90 23.65 11.65 5.81
N ARG A 91 22.43 12.11 5.57
CA ARG A 91 22.12 13.54 5.47
C ARG A 91 22.41 14.28 6.77
N PRO A 92 22.77 15.57 6.74
CA PRO A 92 22.88 16.40 7.94
C PRO A 92 21.60 16.35 8.79
N ALA A 93 21.72 16.48 10.11
CA ALA A 93 20.61 16.32 11.07
C ALA A 93 19.34 17.11 10.68
N GLY A 94 19.45 18.34 10.22
CA GLY A 94 18.30 19.17 9.80
C GLY A 94 17.70 18.81 8.43
N LYS A 95 18.30 17.85 7.68
CA LYS A 95 17.80 17.38 6.37
C LYS A 95 17.49 15.88 6.37
N ARG A 96 17.75 15.22 7.48
CA ARG A 96 17.47 13.79 7.66
C ARG A 96 15.97 13.62 7.96
N PRO A 97 15.27 12.65 7.34
CA PRO A 97 13.89 12.39 7.70
C PRO A 97 13.80 11.89 9.15
N GLU A 98 12.74 12.29 9.86
CA GLU A 98 12.46 11.79 11.22
C GLU A 98 11.94 10.35 11.20
N TYR A 99 11.27 9.98 10.11
CA TYR A 99 10.69 8.67 9.90
C TYR A 99 11.02 8.16 8.50
N ILE A 100 11.30 6.86 8.41
CA ILE A 100 11.45 6.18 7.12
C ILE A 100 10.44 5.02 7.08
N VAL A 101 9.58 5.03 6.07
CA VAL A 101 8.69 3.91 5.75
C VAL A 101 9.43 2.99 4.79
N ILE A 102 9.42 1.69 5.09
CA ILE A 102 10.05 0.64 4.28
C ILE A 102 9.07 -0.52 4.07
N THR A 103 9.45 -1.45 3.20
CA THR A 103 8.79 -2.75 2.99
C THR A 103 9.77 -3.88 3.25
N ASP A 104 9.28 -5.10 3.41
CA ASP A 104 10.13 -6.31 3.42
C ASP A 104 10.14 -7.02 2.05
N ASP A 105 10.04 -6.26 0.98
CA ASP A 105 10.22 -6.84 -0.35
C ASP A 105 11.66 -7.38 -0.49
N TYR A 106 11.78 -8.60 -1.02
CA TYR A 106 13.07 -9.29 -1.20
C TYR A 106 13.82 -9.64 0.11
N ALA A 107 13.14 -9.66 1.26
CA ALA A 107 13.71 -10.00 2.57
C ALA A 107 14.92 -9.12 2.97
N VAL A 108 14.84 -7.82 2.70
CA VAL A 108 15.91 -6.85 3.04
C VAL A 108 15.63 -6.01 4.29
N ALA A 109 14.45 -6.15 4.90
CA ALA A 109 14.03 -5.26 5.99
C ALA A 109 14.91 -5.35 7.23
N ASP A 110 15.47 -6.51 7.59
CA ASP A 110 16.41 -6.60 8.73
C ASP A 110 17.63 -5.72 8.54
N GLN A 111 18.21 -5.71 7.33
CA GLN A 111 19.36 -4.86 7.00
C GLN A 111 18.98 -3.39 6.99
N LEU A 112 17.78 -3.05 6.47
CA LEU A 112 17.26 -1.68 6.50
C LEU A 112 17.04 -1.19 7.92
N LEU A 113 16.41 -2.02 8.78
CA LEU A 113 16.18 -1.70 10.19
C LEU A 113 17.50 -1.39 10.89
N LYS A 114 18.56 -2.20 10.65
CA LYS A 114 19.87 -1.94 11.23
C LYS A 114 20.45 -0.60 10.79
N ILE A 115 20.47 -0.31 9.49
CA ILE A 115 21.02 0.93 8.92
C ILE A 115 20.31 2.15 9.50
N ILE A 116 18.97 2.08 9.59
CA ILE A 116 18.13 3.23 9.98
C ILE A 116 18.18 3.44 11.49
N ASP A 117 18.11 2.35 12.30
CA ASP A 117 18.13 2.41 13.77
C ASP A 117 19.50 2.87 14.29
N ASP A 118 20.62 2.42 13.69
CA ASP A 118 21.98 2.87 14.01
C ASP A 118 22.15 4.41 13.84
N ALA A 119 21.35 5.02 12.96
CA ALA A 119 21.32 6.46 12.73
C ALA A 119 20.32 7.22 13.63
N GLY A 120 19.60 6.52 14.51
CA GLY A 120 18.59 7.10 15.38
C GLY A 120 17.32 7.58 14.69
N VAL A 121 17.05 7.11 13.45
CA VAL A 121 15.85 7.43 12.69
C VAL A 121 14.76 6.38 12.99
N LYS A 122 13.51 6.82 13.07
CA LYS A 122 12.39 5.90 13.30
C LYS A 122 11.93 5.23 12.01
N THR A 123 11.54 3.96 12.12
CA THR A 123 11.13 3.13 10.97
C THR A 123 9.73 2.58 11.17
N PHE A 124 8.96 2.53 10.10
CA PHE A 124 7.67 1.84 10.05
C PHE A 124 7.62 0.94 8.81
N LEU A 125 7.21 -0.32 8.98
CA LEU A 125 7.02 -1.23 7.86
C LEU A 125 5.58 -1.14 7.34
N ALA A 126 5.43 -0.93 6.04
CA ALA A 126 4.14 -0.89 5.37
C ALA A 126 4.10 -1.86 4.19
N TYR A 127 2.91 -2.36 3.83
CA TYR A 127 2.64 -3.31 2.74
C TYR A 127 3.13 -4.74 3.00
N SER A 128 4.34 -4.91 3.48
CA SER A 128 4.93 -6.19 3.91
C SER A 128 5.84 -5.97 5.11
N SER A 129 5.93 -6.96 5.98
CA SER A 129 6.79 -6.97 7.16
C SER A 129 7.48 -8.31 7.28
N ILE A 130 8.53 -8.38 8.10
CA ILE A 130 9.31 -9.60 8.30
C ILE A 130 8.41 -10.66 8.95
N PRO A 131 8.18 -11.82 8.31
CA PRO A 131 7.41 -12.91 8.90
C PRO A 131 8.01 -13.36 10.25
N VAL A 132 7.16 -13.73 11.20
CA VAL A 132 7.58 -14.06 12.57
C VAL A 132 8.61 -15.19 12.60
N ASP A 133 8.42 -16.19 11.74
CA ASP A 133 9.31 -17.36 11.59
C ASP A 133 10.64 -17.03 10.88
N GLN A 134 10.75 -15.88 10.21
CA GLN A 134 11.96 -15.44 9.49
C GLN A 134 12.78 -14.38 10.25
N ARG A 135 12.31 -13.90 11.39
CA ARG A 135 12.94 -12.78 12.11
C ARG A 135 14.29 -13.12 12.74
N GLY A 136 14.51 -14.38 13.12
CA GLY A 136 15.74 -14.74 13.79
C GLY A 136 16.10 -13.76 14.92
N ASN A 137 17.26 -13.10 14.76
CA ASN A 137 17.75 -12.12 15.73
C ASN A 137 17.16 -10.70 15.56
N THR A 138 16.30 -10.43 14.58
CA THR A 138 15.64 -9.12 14.38
C THR A 138 14.68 -8.80 15.52
N GLY A 139 13.99 -9.80 16.00
CA GLY A 139 13.03 -9.67 17.10
C GLY A 139 11.71 -8.99 16.66
N SER A 140 11.07 -8.33 17.59
CA SER A 140 9.79 -7.64 17.41
C SER A 140 9.98 -6.12 17.36
N PRO A 141 9.01 -5.36 16.85
CA PRO A 141 9.02 -3.91 16.91
C PRO A 141 9.29 -3.40 18.33
N ARG A 142 10.07 -2.33 18.43
CA ARG A 142 10.51 -1.70 19.69
C ARG A 142 11.36 -2.60 20.61
N GLY A 143 11.74 -3.77 20.12
CA GLY A 143 12.62 -4.71 20.84
C GLY A 143 14.09 -4.35 20.64
N LYS A 144 14.79 -5.11 19.81
CA LYS A 144 16.20 -4.90 19.45
C LYS A 144 16.38 -3.53 18.76
N TYR A 145 15.62 -3.25 17.74
CA TYR A 145 15.60 -1.97 17.03
C TYR A 145 14.55 -1.05 17.66
N LYS A 146 14.99 -0.11 18.49
CA LYS A 146 14.10 0.77 19.26
C LYS A 146 13.32 1.72 18.35
N GLY A 147 13.91 2.13 17.23
CA GLY A 147 13.29 2.96 16.22
C GLY A 147 12.27 2.22 15.33
N TRP A 148 12.25 0.90 15.32
CA TRP A 148 11.20 0.15 14.61
C TRP A 148 9.87 0.26 15.35
N LEU A 149 9.02 1.18 14.94
CA LEU A 149 7.77 1.51 15.65
C LEU A 149 6.73 0.40 15.55
N GLY A 150 6.61 -0.22 14.39
CA GLY A 150 5.60 -1.23 14.10
C GLY A 150 5.43 -1.50 12.61
N SER A 151 4.36 -2.23 12.27
CA SER A 151 4.00 -2.53 10.89
C SER A 151 2.50 -2.49 10.62
N LEU A 152 2.15 -2.21 9.36
CA LEU A 152 0.80 -2.31 8.83
C LEU A 152 0.81 -3.06 7.49
N GLU A 153 0.12 -4.18 7.44
CA GLU A 153 0.06 -5.06 6.28
C GLU A 153 -1.38 -5.36 5.86
N PRO A 154 -1.69 -5.36 4.56
CA PRO A 154 -2.92 -5.96 4.07
C PRO A 154 -2.82 -7.48 4.21
N ARG A 155 -3.93 -8.16 4.54
CA ARG A 155 -3.98 -9.62 4.54
C ARG A 155 -3.98 -10.14 3.10
N ALA A 156 -2.80 -10.36 2.56
CA ALA A 156 -2.62 -10.75 1.17
C ALA A 156 -3.23 -12.12 0.84
N GLU A 157 -3.37 -13.00 1.82
CA GLU A 157 -4.08 -14.28 1.70
C GLU A 157 -5.56 -14.08 1.30
N ASP A 158 -6.19 -13.00 1.80
CA ASP A 158 -7.59 -12.69 1.46
C ASP A 158 -7.73 -12.47 -0.04
N ALA A 159 -6.80 -11.74 -0.67
CA ALA A 159 -6.82 -11.49 -2.10
C ALA A 159 -6.59 -12.77 -2.92
N GLY A 160 -5.61 -13.59 -2.54
CA GLY A 160 -5.33 -14.85 -3.21
C GLY A 160 -6.50 -15.82 -3.13
N TYR A 161 -7.13 -15.93 -1.95
CA TYR A 161 -8.31 -16.76 -1.73
C TYR A 161 -9.50 -16.27 -2.55
N MET A 162 -9.82 -14.98 -2.43
CA MET A 162 -10.96 -14.35 -3.09
C MET A 162 -10.91 -14.55 -4.62
N THR A 163 -9.78 -14.25 -5.22
CA THR A 163 -9.60 -14.34 -6.68
C THR A 163 -9.60 -15.78 -7.20
N ALA A 164 -8.98 -16.71 -6.46
CA ALA A 164 -9.03 -18.13 -6.81
C ALA A 164 -10.44 -18.72 -6.65
N ARG A 165 -11.14 -18.34 -5.57
CA ARG A 165 -12.54 -18.79 -5.34
C ARG A 165 -13.46 -18.34 -6.46
N ALA A 166 -13.36 -17.09 -6.88
CA ALA A 166 -14.15 -16.55 -8.00
C ALA A 166 -13.89 -17.29 -9.32
N LEU A 167 -12.61 -17.63 -9.61
CA LEU A 167 -12.27 -18.47 -10.76
C LEU A 167 -12.89 -19.87 -10.68
N ILE A 168 -12.80 -20.51 -9.52
CA ILE A 168 -13.40 -21.85 -9.29
C ILE A 168 -14.90 -21.80 -9.52
N ASP A 169 -15.57 -20.82 -8.95
CA ASP A 169 -17.03 -20.67 -9.08
C ASP A 169 -17.44 -20.34 -10.53
N ARG A 170 -16.62 -19.55 -11.24
CA ARG A 170 -16.82 -19.32 -12.67
C ARG A 170 -16.63 -20.60 -13.48
N GLY A 171 -15.54 -21.34 -13.26
CA GLY A 171 -15.27 -22.59 -13.95
C GLY A 171 -16.38 -23.64 -13.76
N LYS A 172 -16.99 -23.69 -12.56
CA LYS A 172 -18.16 -24.56 -12.30
C LYS A 172 -19.38 -24.14 -13.11
N ARG A 173 -19.69 -22.84 -13.12
CA ARG A 173 -20.85 -22.28 -13.88
C ARG A 173 -20.71 -22.56 -15.36
N GLU A 174 -19.52 -22.40 -15.90
CA GLU A 174 -19.23 -22.60 -17.34
C GLU A 174 -18.92 -24.06 -17.69
N LYS A 175 -18.98 -24.98 -16.70
CA LYS A 175 -18.67 -26.40 -16.88
C LYS A 175 -17.30 -26.64 -17.51
N ALA A 176 -16.29 -25.85 -17.11
CA ALA A 176 -14.92 -25.88 -17.63
C ALA A 176 -14.10 -27.10 -17.14
N PHE A 177 -14.77 -28.23 -16.94
CA PHE A 177 -14.13 -29.47 -16.49
C PHE A 177 -13.33 -30.12 -17.62
N GLY A 178 -12.16 -30.63 -17.29
CA GLY A 178 -11.40 -31.50 -18.16
C GLY A 178 -12.08 -32.89 -18.29
N ILE A 179 -11.51 -33.73 -19.14
CA ILE A 179 -12.03 -35.09 -19.38
C ILE A 179 -11.98 -35.97 -18.13
N ASP A 180 -11.14 -35.62 -17.17
CA ASP A 180 -11.02 -36.26 -15.84
C ASP A 180 -12.08 -35.76 -14.82
N GLY A 181 -13.02 -34.93 -15.27
CA GLY A 181 -14.06 -34.34 -14.44
C GLY A 181 -13.58 -33.27 -13.46
N LYS A 182 -12.35 -32.76 -13.62
CA LYS A 182 -11.75 -31.76 -12.72
C LYS A 182 -11.57 -30.41 -13.40
N LEU A 183 -11.62 -29.35 -12.60
CA LEU A 183 -11.24 -28.00 -13.01
C LEU A 183 -9.72 -27.87 -12.92
N HIS A 184 -9.08 -27.57 -14.03
CA HIS A 184 -7.63 -27.38 -14.09
C HIS A 184 -7.27 -25.90 -13.95
N MET A 185 -6.51 -25.56 -12.92
CA MET A 185 -6.02 -24.22 -12.67
C MET A 185 -4.50 -24.13 -12.90
N LEU A 186 -4.08 -23.05 -13.51
CA LEU A 186 -2.68 -22.62 -13.63
C LEU A 186 -2.47 -21.42 -12.69
N ALA A 187 -1.30 -21.28 -12.13
CA ALA A 187 -0.95 -20.16 -11.28
C ALA A 187 0.33 -19.46 -11.75
N ILE A 188 0.25 -18.13 -11.87
CA ILE A 188 1.39 -17.26 -12.19
C ILE A 188 1.60 -16.33 -11.01
N ALA A 189 2.54 -16.69 -10.14
CA ALA A 189 2.87 -16.01 -8.90
C ALA A 189 3.87 -14.86 -9.13
N GLY A 190 3.99 -13.97 -8.15
CA GLY A 190 4.96 -12.88 -8.16
C GLY A 190 6.40 -13.37 -8.10
N ASP A 191 7.00 -13.36 -6.92
CA ASP A 191 8.33 -13.90 -6.65
C ASP A 191 8.30 -14.85 -5.43
N ARG A 192 9.46 -15.44 -5.13
CA ARG A 192 9.57 -16.47 -4.09
C ARG A 192 9.87 -15.93 -2.69
N SER A 193 10.25 -14.67 -2.56
CA SER A 193 10.77 -14.08 -1.32
C SER A 193 9.86 -13.01 -0.70
N THR A 194 9.11 -12.29 -1.51
CA THR A 194 8.24 -11.23 -1.03
C THR A 194 7.05 -11.82 -0.25
N PRO A 195 6.83 -11.41 1.02
CA PRO A 195 5.72 -11.91 1.85
C PRO A 195 4.35 -11.78 1.17
N SER A 196 4.10 -10.69 0.44
CA SER A 196 2.85 -10.51 -0.31
C SER A 196 2.62 -11.58 -1.37
N SER A 197 3.69 -12.03 -2.08
CA SER A 197 3.60 -13.12 -3.06
C SER A 197 3.28 -14.45 -2.37
N ILE A 198 4.05 -14.78 -1.33
CA ILE A 198 3.90 -16.01 -0.56
C ILE A 198 2.47 -16.12 0.01
N ASN A 199 1.98 -15.05 0.63
CA ASN A 199 0.67 -15.01 1.26
C ASN A 199 -0.48 -15.09 0.23
N ARG A 200 -0.38 -14.41 -0.94
CA ARG A 200 -1.36 -14.55 -2.02
C ARG A 200 -1.44 -16.01 -2.51
N ASN A 201 -0.28 -16.66 -2.69
CA ASN A 201 -0.23 -18.07 -3.09
C ASN A 201 -0.85 -18.99 -2.03
N GLN A 202 -0.64 -18.73 -0.74
CA GLN A 202 -1.29 -19.48 0.35
C GLN A 202 -2.81 -19.34 0.28
N GLY A 203 -3.32 -18.14 0.07
CA GLY A 203 -4.75 -17.88 -0.10
C GLY A 203 -5.33 -18.64 -1.29
N MET A 204 -4.68 -18.59 -2.46
CA MET A 204 -5.06 -19.33 -3.65
C MET A 204 -5.10 -20.84 -3.39
N ARG A 205 -4.04 -21.39 -2.79
CA ARG A 205 -3.97 -22.85 -2.49
C ARG A 205 -5.04 -23.27 -1.48
N ARG A 206 -5.39 -22.41 -0.49
CA ARG A 206 -6.49 -22.66 0.43
C ARG A 206 -7.82 -22.81 -0.33
N ALA A 207 -8.12 -21.88 -1.25
CA ALA A 207 -9.35 -21.95 -2.05
C ALA A 207 -9.42 -23.23 -2.91
N ILE A 208 -8.30 -23.65 -3.49
CA ILE A 208 -8.19 -24.91 -4.24
C ILE A 208 -8.44 -26.11 -3.33
N GLY A 209 -7.83 -26.13 -2.15
CA GLY A 209 -7.94 -27.24 -1.19
C GLY A 209 -9.34 -27.48 -0.63
N GLU A 210 -10.23 -26.49 -0.74
CA GLU A 210 -11.64 -26.60 -0.32
C GLU A 210 -12.53 -27.35 -1.34
N ASP A 211 -12.05 -27.64 -2.56
CA ASP A 211 -12.82 -28.37 -3.58
C ASP A 211 -11.98 -29.45 -4.25
N VAL A 212 -12.30 -30.70 -3.96
CA VAL A 212 -11.61 -31.88 -4.47
C VAL A 212 -11.64 -32.03 -6.00
N ARG A 213 -12.52 -31.27 -6.67
CA ARG A 213 -12.62 -31.23 -8.13
C ARG A 213 -11.68 -30.22 -8.77
N VAL A 214 -10.96 -29.44 -8.00
CA VAL A 214 -10.01 -28.44 -8.50
C VAL A 214 -8.60 -28.97 -8.38
N VAL A 215 -7.83 -28.86 -9.46
CA VAL A 215 -6.42 -29.30 -9.48
C VAL A 215 -5.54 -28.13 -9.94
N LEU A 216 -4.60 -27.72 -9.10
CA LEU A 216 -3.51 -26.87 -9.51
C LEU A 216 -2.53 -27.70 -10.35
N LYS A 217 -2.49 -27.45 -11.67
CA LYS A 217 -1.59 -28.17 -12.58
C LYS A 217 -0.15 -27.76 -12.39
N GLU A 218 0.09 -26.45 -12.31
CA GLU A 218 1.43 -25.90 -12.08
C GLU A 218 1.35 -24.46 -11.57
N GLU A 219 2.35 -24.08 -10.76
CA GLU A 219 2.61 -22.74 -10.29
C GLU A 219 3.98 -22.28 -10.76
N VAL A 220 4.02 -21.14 -11.44
CA VAL A 220 5.23 -20.50 -11.95
C VAL A 220 5.38 -19.09 -11.40
N TYR A 221 6.57 -18.51 -11.53
CA TYR A 221 6.86 -17.17 -11.03
C TYR A 221 7.23 -16.25 -12.18
N ALA A 222 6.69 -15.03 -12.18
CA ALA A 222 6.88 -14.06 -13.26
C ALA A 222 7.32 -12.67 -12.75
N ALA A 223 7.89 -12.58 -11.55
CA ALA A 223 8.51 -11.38 -10.99
C ALA A 223 7.66 -10.10 -11.19
N TRP A 224 6.35 -10.22 -11.07
CA TRP A 224 5.35 -9.15 -11.22
C TRP A 224 5.26 -8.53 -12.62
N SER A 225 5.97 -9.09 -13.62
CA SER A 225 6.10 -8.57 -14.98
C SER A 225 5.04 -9.13 -15.92
N ARG A 226 4.51 -8.27 -16.81
CA ARG A 226 3.60 -8.66 -17.89
C ARG A 226 4.32 -9.58 -18.91
N GLU A 227 5.54 -9.21 -19.27
CA GLU A 227 6.35 -9.93 -20.29
C GLU A 227 6.70 -11.32 -19.77
N LEU A 228 7.17 -11.45 -18.53
CA LEU A 228 7.44 -12.75 -17.94
C LEU A 228 6.14 -13.54 -17.71
N GLY A 229 5.04 -12.88 -17.35
CA GLY A 229 3.72 -13.49 -17.26
C GLY A 229 3.29 -14.11 -18.59
N ASN A 230 3.50 -13.42 -19.70
CA ASN A 230 3.24 -13.92 -21.05
C ASN A 230 4.10 -15.16 -21.37
N GLN A 231 5.41 -15.07 -21.19
CA GLN A 231 6.35 -16.17 -21.47
C GLN A 231 6.03 -17.44 -20.64
N GLN A 232 5.73 -17.26 -19.37
CA GLN A 232 5.33 -18.36 -18.47
C GLN A 232 4.01 -18.98 -18.93
N ALA A 233 3.01 -18.14 -19.28
CA ALA A 233 1.72 -18.60 -19.75
C ALA A 233 1.81 -19.40 -21.04
N GLU A 234 2.60 -18.94 -22.02
CA GLU A 234 2.87 -19.70 -23.26
C GLU A 234 3.40 -21.09 -22.97
N SER A 235 4.35 -21.20 -22.03
CA SER A 235 4.91 -22.48 -21.61
C SER A 235 3.88 -23.37 -20.92
N LEU A 236 3.07 -22.79 -20.04
CA LEU A 236 2.00 -23.49 -19.32
C LEU A 236 0.93 -24.01 -20.29
N TYR A 237 0.49 -23.20 -21.26
CA TYR A 237 -0.55 -23.61 -22.23
C TYR A 237 -0.10 -24.69 -23.20
N ARG A 238 1.21 -24.79 -23.49
CA ARG A 238 1.75 -25.93 -24.26
C ARG A 238 1.69 -27.24 -23.45
N ARG A 239 1.95 -27.19 -22.13
CA ARG A 239 1.94 -28.35 -21.25
C ARG A 239 0.55 -28.78 -20.80
N TYR A 240 -0.35 -27.80 -20.64
CA TYR A 240 -1.70 -27.98 -20.12
C TYR A 240 -2.74 -27.30 -21.00
N PRO A 241 -2.95 -27.77 -22.24
CA PRO A 241 -3.81 -27.09 -23.21
C PRO A 241 -5.29 -27.01 -22.78
N ASP A 242 -5.72 -27.90 -21.91
CA ASP A 242 -7.10 -27.97 -21.39
C ASP A 242 -7.33 -27.15 -20.12
N ALA A 243 -6.28 -26.54 -19.55
CA ALA A 243 -6.43 -25.72 -18.38
C ALA A 243 -6.99 -24.34 -18.76
N LYS A 244 -8.18 -24.02 -18.25
CA LYS A 244 -8.94 -22.80 -18.58
C LYS A 244 -9.01 -21.79 -17.46
N LEU A 245 -8.58 -22.14 -16.24
CA LEU A 245 -8.54 -21.23 -15.11
C LEU A 245 -7.11 -20.78 -14.89
N VAL A 246 -6.86 -19.46 -14.93
CA VAL A 246 -5.53 -18.89 -14.77
C VAL A 246 -5.57 -17.86 -13.64
N TRP A 247 -5.00 -18.24 -12.52
CA TRP A 247 -4.81 -17.34 -11.39
C TRP A 247 -3.49 -16.58 -11.57
N ALA A 248 -3.51 -15.27 -11.42
CA ALA A 248 -2.31 -14.43 -11.45
C ALA A 248 -2.17 -13.60 -10.17
N GLY A 249 -0.97 -13.54 -9.64
CA GLY A 249 -0.66 -12.82 -8.40
C GLY A 249 -0.77 -11.29 -8.51
N ASN A 250 -0.81 -10.73 -9.74
CA ASN A 250 -1.18 -9.34 -10.01
C ASN A 250 -1.84 -9.20 -11.39
N ASP A 251 -2.31 -8.00 -11.71
CA ASP A 251 -2.98 -7.66 -12.97
C ASP A 251 -2.04 -7.69 -14.18
N LEU A 252 -0.79 -7.23 -14.04
CA LEU A 252 0.19 -7.26 -15.13
C LEU A 252 0.45 -8.69 -15.62
N MET A 253 0.65 -9.63 -14.70
CA MET A 253 0.87 -11.04 -15.03
C MET A 253 -0.40 -11.67 -15.63
N ALA A 254 -1.61 -11.25 -15.14
CA ALA A 254 -2.86 -11.69 -15.73
C ALA A 254 -2.97 -11.24 -17.20
N PHE A 255 -2.63 -9.99 -17.50
CA PHE A 255 -2.63 -9.48 -18.89
C PHE A 255 -1.60 -10.17 -19.75
N GLY A 256 -0.42 -10.48 -19.22
CA GLY A 256 0.56 -11.33 -19.93
C GLY A 256 -0.03 -12.67 -20.31
N ALA A 257 -0.69 -13.34 -19.36
CA ALA A 257 -1.33 -14.62 -19.59
C ALA A 257 -2.51 -14.53 -20.59
N MET A 258 -3.31 -13.46 -20.52
CA MET A 258 -4.39 -13.21 -21.47
C MET A 258 -3.83 -13.00 -22.90
N THR A 259 -2.75 -12.21 -23.05
CA THR A 259 -2.08 -12.01 -24.34
C THR A 259 -1.59 -13.34 -24.93
N ALA A 260 -0.96 -14.20 -24.12
CA ALA A 260 -0.56 -15.54 -24.55
C ALA A 260 -1.74 -16.41 -24.96
N TRP A 261 -2.90 -16.26 -24.30
CA TRP A 261 -4.12 -16.98 -24.66
C TRP A 261 -4.70 -16.48 -25.99
N GLU A 262 -4.74 -15.16 -26.19
CA GLU A 262 -5.21 -14.50 -27.42
C GLU A 262 -4.32 -14.87 -28.63
N SER A 263 -2.99 -14.95 -28.44
CA SER A 263 -2.04 -15.32 -29.49
C SER A 263 -2.25 -16.73 -30.06
N ARG A 264 -2.93 -17.60 -29.31
CA ARG A 264 -3.33 -18.94 -29.76
C ARG A 264 -4.79 -19.03 -30.23
N GLY A 265 -5.44 -17.88 -30.45
CA GLY A 265 -6.82 -17.78 -30.93
C GLY A 265 -7.88 -17.84 -29.83
N GLY A 266 -7.49 -17.85 -28.56
CA GLY A 266 -8.41 -17.88 -27.43
C GLY A 266 -9.04 -16.52 -27.15
N LYS A 267 -10.13 -16.53 -26.35
CA LYS A 267 -10.91 -15.34 -26.01
C LYS A 267 -11.07 -15.25 -24.49
N PRO A 268 -10.27 -14.43 -23.80
CA PRO A 268 -10.37 -14.23 -22.35
C PRO A 268 -11.76 -13.84 -21.91
N GLY A 269 -12.26 -14.48 -20.85
CA GLY A 269 -13.61 -14.30 -20.30
C GLY A 269 -14.70 -15.12 -21.00
N LEU A 270 -14.41 -15.75 -22.14
CA LEU A 270 -15.34 -16.59 -22.91
C LEU A 270 -14.94 -18.07 -22.90
N ASP A 271 -13.69 -18.38 -23.17
CA ASP A 271 -13.20 -19.76 -23.29
C ASP A 271 -12.08 -20.09 -22.27
N ALA A 272 -11.54 -19.07 -21.59
CA ALA A 272 -10.68 -19.18 -20.43
C ALA A 272 -10.89 -17.99 -19.48
N TRP A 273 -10.67 -18.21 -18.19
CA TRP A 273 -10.97 -17.26 -17.13
C TRP A 273 -9.75 -16.92 -16.34
N PHE A 274 -9.54 -15.61 -16.14
CA PHE A 274 -8.36 -15.03 -15.57
C PHE A 274 -8.70 -14.22 -14.32
N SER A 275 -7.80 -14.23 -13.35
CA SER A 275 -7.90 -13.31 -12.21
C SER A 275 -6.63 -12.50 -12.03
N GLY A 276 -6.77 -11.35 -11.41
CA GLY A 276 -5.66 -10.46 -11.08
C GLY A 276 -5.84 -9.80 -9.72
N ILE A 277 -4.80 -9.13 -9.29
CA ILE A 277 -4.80 -8.32 -8.06
C ILE A 277 -4.17 -6.98 -8.43
N ASN A 278 -4.68 -5.89 -7.94
CA ASN A 278 -4.36 -4.47 -8.07
C ASN A 278 -5.57 -3.69 -8.63
N THR A 279 -5.37 -2.41 -9.01
CA THR A 279 -6.43 -1.51 -9.45
C THR A 279 -5.98 -0.62 -10.62
N SER A 280 -5.20 -1.19 -11.56
CA SER A 280 -4.88 -0.44 -12.77
C SER A 280 -6.15 -0.15 -13.58
N THR A 281 -6.18 0.96 -14.30
CA THR A 281 -7.31 1.31 -15.17
C THR A 281 -7.63 0.19 -16.15
N GLU A 282 -6.60 -0.45 -16.74
CA GLU A 282 -6.77 -1.59 -17.63
C GLU A 282 -7.47 -2.77 -16.95
N ALA A 283 -7.12 -3.06 -15.68
CA ALA A 283 -7.75 -4.14 -14.91
C ALA A 283 -9.22 -3.84 -14.58
N LEU A 284 -9.52 -2.60 -14.22
CA LEU A 284 -10.88 -2.15 -13.95
C LEU A 284 -11.76 -2.23 -15.22
N GLU A 285 -11.24 -1.78 -16.36
CA GLU A 285 -11.95 -1.91 -17.64
C GLU A 285 -12.09 -3.38 -18.09
N ALA A 286 -11.11 -4.23 -17.77
CA ALA A 286 -11.20 -5.67 -18.07
C ALA A 286 -12.26 -6.38 -17.21
N ILE A 287 -12.48 -5.95 -15.96
CA ILE A 287 -13.62 -6.42 -15.12
C ILE A 287 -14.95 -5.95 -15.72
N LYS A 288 -15.05 -4.69 -16.11
CA LYS A 288 -16.28 -4.12 -16.72
C LYS A 288 -16.67 -4.83 -18.01
N SER A 289 -15.70 -5.15 -18.85
CA SER A 289 -15.90 -5.86 -20.12
C SER A 289 -16.03 -7.39 -19.98
N GLY A 290 -15.81 -7.94 -18.78
CA GLY A 290 -15.85 -9.38 -18.52
C GLY A 290 -14.64 -10.16 -19.07
N ARG A 291 -13.62 -9.49 -19.59
CA ARG A 291 -12.36 -10.13 -20.02
C ARG A 291 -11.57 -10.69 -18.83
N LEU A 292 -11.58 -9.98 -17.70
CA LEU A 292 -11.06 -10.46 -16.43
C LEU A 292 -12.23 -10.95 -15.57
N THR A 293 -12.09 -12.12 -14.97
CA THR A 293 -13.16 -12.78 -14.21
C THR A 293 -13.24 -12.28 -12.78
N SER A 294 -12.10 -12.04 -12.16
CA SER A 294 -12.00 -11.53 -10.78
C SER A 294 -10.79 -10.64 -10.63
N LEU A 295 -10.97 -9.57 -9.86
CA LEU A 295 -9.94 -8.62 -9.51
C LEU A 295 -10.10 -8.26 -8.03
N ALA A 296 -9.02 -8.44 -7.25
CA ALA A 296 -8.95 -7.95 -5.89
C ALA A 296 -8.03 -6.73 -5.82
N GLY A 297 -8.46 -5.68 -5.10
CA GLY A 297 -7.68 -4.45 -5.01
C GLY A 297 -8.01 -3.61 -3.79
N GLY A 298 -7.46 -2.39 -3.72
CA GLY A 298 -7.65 -1.44 -2.61
C GLY A 298 -6.47 -1.34 -1.66
N HIS A 299 -5.59 -2.33 -1.62
CA HIS A 299 -4.45 -2.39 -0.69
C HIS A 299 -3.33 -1.38 -0.95
N PHE A 300 -3.35 -0.69 -2.08
CA PHE A 300 -2.42 0.42 -2.37
C PHE A 300 -2.44 1.52 -1.29
N ILE A 301 -3.56 1.63 -0.56
CA ILE A 301 -3.79 2.63 0.48
C ILE A 301 -2.99 2.39 1.77
N THR A 302 -2.36 1.22 1.92
CA THR A 302 -1.65 0.81 3.16
C THR A 302 -0.64 1.86 3.62
N GLY A 303 0.14 2.43 2.70
CA GLY A 303 1.13 3.47 3.03
C GLY A 303 0.50 4.76 3.54
N ALA A 304 -0.65 5.17 2.99
CA ALA A 304 -1.38 6.34 3.48
C ALA A 304 -1.85 6.12 4.93
N TRP A 305 -2.35 4.94 5.26
CA TRP A 305 -2.70 4.57 6.64
C TRP A 305 -1.46 4.48 7.56
N ALA A 306 -0.33 4.02 7.03
CA ALA A 306 0.93 4.04 7.79
C ALA A 306 1.36 5.46 8.14
N LEU A 307 1.26 6.42 7.21
CA LEU A 307 1.53 7.84 7.48
C LEU A 307 0.60 8.41 8.55
N LEU A 308 -0.68 8.05 8.51
CA LEU A 308 -1.66 8.44 9.53
C LEU A 308 -1.26 7.92 10.92
N MET A 309 -0.84 6.66 11.02
CA MET A 309 -0.37 6.08 12.29
C MET A 309 0.92 6.75 12.78
N ILE A 310 1.85 7.07 11.89
CA ILE A 310 3.08 7.80 12.19
C ILE A 310 2.75 9.22 12.67
N TYR A 311 1.80 9.90 12.03
CA TYR A 311 1.31 11.22 12.43
C TYR A 311 0.74 11.19 13.85
N ASP A 312 -0.16 10.25 14.13
CA ASP A 312 -0.77 10.12 15.45
C ASP A 312 0.27 9.78 16.52
N TYR A 313 1.21 8.88 16.24
CA TYR A 313 2.33 8.56 17.13
C TYR A 313 3.20 9.80 17.42
N HIS A 314 3.54 10.58 16.40
CA HIS A 314 4.34 11.81 16.56
C HIS A 314 3.68 12.82 17.50
N HIS A 315 2.35 12.90 17.45
CA HIS A 315 1.56 13.81 18.28
C HIS A 315 1.08 13.16 19.61
N GLY A 316 1.77 12.11 20.07
CA GLY A 316 1.56 11.50 21.37
C GLY A 316 0.39 10.50 21.44
N ARG A 317 -0.20 10.14 20.30
CA ARG A 317 -1.25 9.13 20.22
C ARG A 317 -0.71 7.82 19.66
N ASP A 318 -0.09 7.02 20.53
CA ASP A 318 0.49 5.73 20.13
C ASP A 318 -0.60 4.74 19.71
N PHE A 319 -0.27 3.94 18.67
CA PHE A 319 -1.12 2.87 18.16
C PHE A 319 -0.93 1.52 18.86
N ALA A 320 -0.08 1.47 19.89
CA ALA A 320 0.20 0.24 20.63
C ALA A 320 -1.05 -0.38 21.29
N ASP A 321 -2.10 0.42 21.52
CA ASP A 321 -3.41 -0.03 21.98
C ASP A 321 -4.15 -0.94 20.97
N GLU A 322 -3.79 -0.86 19.69
CA GLU A 322 -4.31 -1.74 18.64
C GLU A 322 -3.33 -2.86 18.24
N GLY A 323 -2.09 -2.78 18.72
CA GLY A 323 -0.99 -3.68 18.42
C GLY A 323 0.12 -2.98 17.63
N LEU A 324 1.34 -3.52 17.72
CA LEU A 324 2.49 -2.99 16.98
C LEU A 324 2.60 -3.57 15.56
N GLU A 325 1.96 -4.68 15.29
CA GLU A 325 2.02 -5.42 14.03
C GLU A 325 0.60 -5.70 13.57
N LEU A 326 0.12 -4.84 12.69
CA LEU A 326 -1.27 -4.86 12.26
C LEU A 326 -1.40 -5.51 10.89
N ARG A 327 -2.13 -6.62 10.83
CA ARG A 327 -2.58 -7.24 9.57
C ARG A 327 -4.08 -7.03 9.44
N ARG A 328 -4.49 -6.34 8.39
CA ARG A 328 -5.89 -5.90 8.21
C ARG A 328 -6.44 -6.30 6.85
N SER A 329 -7.73 -6.57 6.80
CA SER A 329 -8.44 -6.77 5.53
C SER A 329 -8.54 -5.43 4.80
N MET A 330 -7.83 -5.30 3.67
CA MET A 330 -7.78 -4.07 2.87
C MET A 330 -8.10 -4.33 1.40
N PHE A 331 -8.42 -5.57 1.06
CA PHE A 331 -8.81 -5.94 -0.29
C PHE A 331 -10.33 -5.92 -0.43
N ALA A 332 -10.79 -5.44 -1.57
CA ALA A 332 -12.15 -5.60 -2.04
C ALA A 332 -12.14 -6.39 -3.37
N GLU A 333 -13.13 -7.23 -3.58
CA GLU A 333 -13.39 -7.81 -4.89
C GLU A 333 -14.11 -6.79 -5.76
N PHE A 334 -13.52 -6.49 -6.91
CA PHE A 334 -14.07 -5.50 -7.83
C PHE A 334 -15.16 -6.12 -8.70
N THR A 335 -16.38 -5.60 -8.52
CA THR A 335 -17.48 -5.76 -9.49
C THR A 335 -17.40 -4.63 -10.53
N PRO A 336 -18.13 -4.74 -11.69
CA PRO A 336 -18.23 -3.64 -12.64
C PRO A 336 -18.67 -2.31 -11.98
N GLN A 337 -19.65 -2.36 -11.06
CA GLN A 337 -20.15 -1.19 -10.35
C GLN A 337 -19.11 -0.57 -9.42
N LEU A 338 -18.32 -1.41 -8.72
CA LEU A 338 -17.26 -0.92 -7.86
C LEU A 338 -16.10 -0.33 -8.69
N ALA A 339 -15.83 -0.90 -9.86
CA ALA A 339 -14.83 -0.38 -10.80
C ALA A 339 -15.24 1.01 -11.33
N ASP A 340 -16.52 1.21 -11.70
CA ASP A 340 -17.05 2.51 -12.11
C ASP A 340 -16.89 3.55 -11.00
N ARG A 341 -17.33 3.25 -9.78
CA ARG A 341 -17.17 4.14 -8.61
C ARG A 341 -15.72 4.48 -8.31
N TYR A 342 -14.83 3.51 -8.46
CA TYR A 342 -13.39 3.73 -8.27
C TYR A 342 -12.84 4.68 -9.33
N LEU A 343 -13.12 4.43 -10.61
CA LEU A 343 -12.67 5.27 -11.71
C LEU A 343 -13.23 6.70 -11.59
N GLU A 344 -14.52 6.85 -11.29
CA GLU A 344 -15.15 8.14 -11.04
C GLU A 344 -14.45 8.91 -9.89
N ARG A 345 -14.14 8.22 -8.79
CA ARG A 345 -13.60 8.85 -7.58
C ARG A 345 -12.10 9.16 -7.67
N PHE A 346 -11.31 8.30 -8.33
CA PHE A 346 -9.84 8.35 -8.27
C PHE A 346 -9.14 8.48 -9.62
N SER A 347 -9.84 8.65 -10.75
CA SER A 347 -9.20 8.89 -12.06
C SER A 347 -8.32 10.14 -12.08
N GLY A 348 -8.65 11.15 -11.25
CA GLY A 348 -7.86 12.36 -11.04
C GLY A 348 -6.83 12.26 -9.90
N GLY A 349 -6.62 11.06 -9.31
CA GLY A 349 -5.75 10.86 -8.15
C GLY A 349 -6.48 11.01 -6.82
N PHE A 350 -5.71 11.22 -5.73
CA PHE A 350 -6.22 11.20 -4.35
C PHE A 350 -6.35 12.60 -3.70
N ASP A 351 -6.14 13.67 -4.44
CA ASP A 351 -6.12 15.05 -3.88
C ASP A 351 -7.43 15.45 -3.17
N GLY A 352 -8.54 14.85 -3.55
CA GLY A 352 -9.84 15.07 -2.90
C GLY A 352 -10.10 14.20 -1.67
N VAL A 353 -9.10 13.45 -1.16
CA VAL A 353 -9.25 12.59 0.01
C VAL A 353 -8.64 13.27 1.23
N ASP A 354 -9.46 13.60 2.22
CA ASP A 354 -9.01 14.12 3.51
C ASP A 354 -8.74 12.99 4.50
N PHE A 355 -7.47 12.59 4.60
CA PHE A 355 -7.04 11.55 5.55
C PHE A 355 -7.06 12.03 7.01
N SER A 356 -7.07 13.35 7.27
CA SER A 356 -7.06 13.87 8.64
C SER A 356 -8.27 13.44 9.47
N ARG A 357 -9.39 13.14 8.81
CA ARG A 357 -10.64 12.65 9.43
C ARG A 357 -10.47 11.31 10.15
N TYR A 358 -9.49 10.51 9.71
CA TYR A 358 -9.20 9.17 10.24
C TYR A 358 -8.10 9.17 11.31
N SER A 359 -7.50 10.33 11.61
CA SER A 359 -6.50 10.49 12.67
C SER A 359 -7.16 10.53 14.04
N LYS A 360 -6.64 9.76 15.00
CA LYS A 360 -7.08 9.78 16.40
C LYS A 360 -6.72 11.09 17.10
N VAL A 361 -5.71 11.82 16.61
CA VAL A 361 -5.34 13.16 17.09
C VAL A 361 -6.32 14.20 16.59
N LYS A 362 -6.63 14.21 15.29
CA LYS A 362 -7.56 15.16 14.68
C LYS A 362 -9.02 14.85 15.04
N ASN A 363 -9.34 13.58 15.25
CA ASN A 363 -10.66 13.11 15.65
C ASN A 363 -10.59 12.26 16.93
N PRO A 364 -10.58 12.87 18.13
CA PRO A 364 -10.44 12.16 19.39
C PRO A 364 -11.60 11.19 19.72
N LYS A 365 -12.71 11.26 18.98
CA LYS A 365 -13.83 10.32 19.11
C LYS A 365 -13.52 8.96 18.49
N LEU A 366 -12.55 8.92 17.58
CA LEU A 366 -12.13 7.69 16.92
C LEU A 366 -11.38 6.78 17.90
N LYS A 367 -11.96 5.63 18.24
CA LYS A 367 -11.37 4.67 19.17
C LYS A 367 -10.43 3.68 18.48
N ARG A 368 -10.74 3.31 17.24
CA ARG A 368 -9.97 2.38 16.44
C ARG A 368 -9.82 2.90 15.02
N TYR A 369 -8.71 2.56 14.39
CA TYR A 369 -8.52 2.84 12.98
C TYR A 369 -9.42 1.94 12.13
N ASN A 370 -9.96 2.51 11.07
CA ASN A 370 -10.56 1.77 9.98
C ASN A 370 -9.64 1.88 8.76
N PHE A 371 -8.95 0.80 8.42
CA PHE A 371 -8.00 0.77 7.32
C PHE A 371 -8.63 0.32 5.99
N GLY A 372 -9.96 0.22 5.93
CA GLY A 372 -10.67 -0.18 4.72
C GLY A 372 -10.55 0.85 3.60
N PHE A 373 -10.51 0.36 2.38
CA PHE A 373 -10.52 1.19 1.17
C PHE A 373 -11.91 1.75 0.86
N SER A 374 -12.97 0.97 1.13
CA SER A 374 -14.35 1.30 0.74
C SER A 374 -14.85 2.63 1.29
N GLN A 375 -14.40 3.01 2.49
CA GLN A 375 -14.78 4.29 3.11
C GLN A 375 -14.27 5.53 2.35
N LEU A 376 -13.25 5.37 1.51
CA LEU A 376 -12.71 6.46 0.69
C LEU A 376 -13.53 6.71 -0.59
N LEU A 377 -14.41 5.76 -0.94
CA LEU A 377 -15.33 5.91 -2.05
C LEU A 377 -16.59 6.71 -1.69
N GLU A 378 -16.86 6.87 -0.40
CA GLU A 378 -17.98 7.68 0.06
C GLU A 378 -17.67 9.18 -0.10
N PRO A 379 -18.66 10.01 -0.46
CA PRO A 379 -18.46 11.45 -0.49
C PRO A 379 -17.95 11.95 0.87
N GLN A 380 -16.86 12.68 0.84
CA GLN A 380 -16.32 13.29 2.06
C GLN A 380 -16.96 14.68 2.22
N SER A 381 -18.13 14.70 2.90
CA SER A 381 -18.82 15.93 3.29
C SER A 381 -18.15 16.59 4.51
#